data_ccfe973c9dbfc93d93d2876247208bee
#
_entry.id   ccfe973c9dbfc93d93d2876247208bee
#
_cell.length_a   1.000
_cell.length_b   1.000
_cell.length_c   1.000
_cell.angle_alpha   90.00
_cell.angle_beta   90.00
_cell.angle_gamma   90.00
#
_symmetry.space_group_name_H-M   'P 1'
#
loop_
_entity.id
_entity.type
_entity.pdbx_description
1 polymer ?
#
loop_
_entity_poly.entity_id
_entity_poly.type
_entity_poly.pdbx_seq_one_letter_code
_entity_poly.pdbx_strand_id
1 'polypeptide(L)'
;MTLSTHKVILALGTNVDATANMARMQQLLHGLYPSVCFTPSLASAAVGIVAPPFTNSLAVLLTTDDYGTLNQRLKGVESQLGSTRAGRRAGHVVADIDVLS
;
A
#
# COMPACT_ATOMS: atom_id res chain seq x y z
N MET A 1 24.10 9.28 17.99
CA MET A 1 22.80 9.97 17.81
C MET A 1 21.69 8.94 17.69
N THR A 2 20.62 9.13 18.43
CA THR A 2 19.48 8.21 18.41
C THR A 2 18.46 8.72 17.40
N LEU A 3 18.04 7.83 16.48
CA LEU A 3 16.97 8.15 15.54
C LEU A 3 15.62 8.06 16.25
N SER A 4 14.76 9.05 16.00
CA SER A 4 13.42 9.07 16.57
C SER A 4 12.49 8.16 15.80
N THR A 5 11.80 7.28 16.52
CA THR A 5 10.73 6.47 15.96
C THR A 5 9.46 7.32 15.84
N HIS A 6 8.80 7.24 14.72
CA HIS A 6 7.52 7.94 14.52
C HIS A 6 6.49 7.02 13.89
N LYS A 7 5.22 7.38 14.08
CA LYS A 7 4.09 6.63 13.56
C LYS A 7 3.75 7.09 12.14
N VAL A 8 3.49 6.12 11.26
CA VAL A 8 3.08 6.36 9.88
C VAL A 8 1.77 5.65 9.63
N ILE A 9 0.86 6.32 8.93
CA ILE A 9 -0.41 5.74 8.49
C ILE A 9 -0.40 5.66 6.98
N LEU A 10 -0.70 4.48 6.45
CA LEU A 10 -0.74 4.20 5.02
C LEU A 10 -2.14 3.80 4.61
N ALA A 11 -2.52 4.20 3.39
CA ALA A 11 -3.70 3.67 2.71
C ALA A 11 -3.22 2.66 1.66
N LEU A 12 -3.81 1.46 1.69
CA LEU A 12 -3.52 0.38 0.75
C LEU A 12 -4.74 0.15 -0.13
N GLY A 13 -4.51 -0.05 -1.43
CA GLY A 13 -5.61 -0.32 -2.36
C GLY A 13 -5.18 -1.22 -3.51
N THR A 14 -6.11 -2.03 -3.98
CA THR A 14 -5.94 -2.86 -5.18
C THR A 14 -7.30 -3.18 -5.78
N ASN A 15 -7.38 -3.25 -7.12
CA ASN A 15 -8.59 -3.70 -7.81
C ASN A 15 -8.30 -4.82 -8.84
N VAL A 16 -7.12 -5.44 -8.75
CA VAL A 16 -6.72 -6.56 -9.61
C VAL A 16 -6.43 -7.74 -8.69
N ASP A 17 -7.16 -8.85 -8.86
CA ASP A 17 -7.00 -10.04 -8.01
C ASP A 17 -6.86 -9.60 -6.54
N ALA A 18 -7.85 -8.84 -6.09
CA ALA A 18 -7.71 -7.95 -4.93
C ALA A 18 -7.40 -8.69 -3.64
N THR A 19 -8.03 -9.83 -3.40
CA THR A 19 -7.78 -10.62 -2.18
C THR A 19 -6.33 -11.08 -2.11
N ALA A 20 -5.81 -11.64 -3.20
CA ALA A 20 -4.44 -12.13 -3.25
C ALA A 20 -3.42 -10.99 -3.18
N ASN A 21 -3.66 -9.91 -3.93
CA ASN A 21 -2.73 -8.78 -3.95
C ASN A 21 -2.74 -7.99 -2.63
N MET A 22 -3.88 -7.87 -1.97
CA MET A 22 -3.92 -7.26 -0.64
C MET A 22 -3.10 -8.09 0.36
N ALA A 23 -3.26 -9.42 0.34
CA ALA A 23 -2.48 -10.29 1.22
C ALA A 23 -0.98 -10.18 0.96
N ARG A 24 -0.57 -10.15 -0.31
CA ARG A 24 0.84 -9.99 -0.69
C ARG A 24 1.40 -8.64 -0.25
N MET A 25 0.63 -7.57 -0.44
CA MET A 25 1.01 -6.22 -0.01
C MET A 25 1.27 -6.17 1.49
N GLN A 26 0.36 -6.75 2.27
CA GLN A 26 0.48 -6.81 3.72
C GLN A 26 1.69 -7.66 4.16
N GLN A 27 1.94 -8.80 3.50
CA GLN A 27 3.10 -9.63 3.80
C GLN A 27 4.42 -8.91 3.55
N LEU A 28 4.53 -8.19 2.42
CA LEU A 28 5.74 -7.44 2.10
C LEU A 28 5.96 -6.30 3.08
N LEU A 29 4.90 -5.59 3.46
CA LEU A 29 4.99 -4.52 4.46
C LEU A 29 5.41 -5.07 5.83
N HIS A 30 4.88 -6.21 6.23
CA HIS A 30 5.25 -6.84 7.50
C HIS A 30 6.73 -7.24 7.51
N GLY A 31 7.25 -7.68 6.37
CA GLY A 31 8.68 -8.01 6.24
C GLY A 31 9.59 -6.79 6.38
N LEU A 32 9.15 -5.63 5.87
CA LEU A 32 9.90 -4.38 5.98
C LEU A 32 9.72 -3.70 7.33
N TYR A 33 8.52 -3.76 7.89
CA TYR A 33 8.13 -3.06 9.12
C TYR A 33 7.38 -4.03 10.03
N PRO A 34 8.09 -4.80 10.87
CA PRO A 34 7.44 -5.82 11.72
C PRO A 34 6.38 -5.27 12.69
N SER A 35 6.44 -3.98 12.99
CA SER A 35 5.47 -3.33 13.88
C SER A 35 4.13 -3.04 13.21
N VAL A 36 4.00 -3.27 11.90
CA VAL A 36 2.81 -2.88 11.14
C VAL A 36 1.57 -3.62 11.60
N CYS A 37 0.46 -2.87 11.72
CA CYS A 37 -0.87 -3.40 11.96
C CYS A 37 -1.79 -2.94 10.84
N PHE A 38 -2.75 -3.79 10.49
CA PHE A 38 -3.68 -3.50 9.40
C PHE A 38 -5.12 -3.47 9.89
N THR A 39 -5.94 -2.59 9.30
CA THR A 39 -7.38 -2.63 9.49
C THR A 39 -7.97 -3.74 8.60
N PRO A 40 -9.19 -4.20 8.90
CA PRO A 40 -9.90 -5.09 7.98
C PRO A 40 -10.07 -4.45 6.61
N SER A 41 -10.02 -5.27 5.56
CA SER A 41 -10.19 -4.79 4.19
C SER A 41 -11.65 -4.46 3.90
N LEU A 42 -11.88 -3.35 3.18
CA LEU A 42 -13.21 -2.91 2.77
C LEU A 42 -13.22 -2.70 1.26
N ALA A 43 -14.34 -3.03 0.63
CA ALA A 43 -14.53 -2.79 -0.79
C ALA A 43 -15.05 -1.37 -1.02
N SER A 44 -14.59 -0.72 -2.09
CA SER A 44 -15.13 0.57 -2.54
C SER A 44 -15.20 0.60 -4.06
N ALA A 45 -16.21 1.30 -4.59
CA ALA A 45 -16.35 1.48 -6.03
C ALA A 45 -15.24 2.39 -6.57
N ALA A 46 -14.79 2.11 -7.80
CA ALA A 46 -13.92 3.02 -8.52
C ALA A 46 -14.71 4.28 -8.91
N VAL A 47 -14.14 5.47 -8.68
CA VAL A 47 -14.81 6.74 -8.92
C VAL A 47 -14.25 7.37 -10.19
N GLY A 48 -15.15 7.77 -11.10
CA GLY A 48 -14.79 8.51 -12.31
C GLY A 48 -14.19 7.68 -13.43
N ILE A 49 -14.08 6.34 -13.27
CA ILE A 49 -13.56 5.43 -14.30
C ILE A 49 -14.37 4.13 -14.29
N VAL A 50 -14.39 3.46 -15.44
CA VAL A 50 -14.96 2.11 -15.55
C VAL A 50 -13.87 1.11 -15.15
N ALA A 51 -13.91 0.65 -13.92
CA ALA A 51 -12.90 -0.25 -13.38
C ALA A 51 -13.50 -1.15 -12.31
N PRO A 52 -12.85 -2.30 -12.00
CA PRO A 52 -13.30 -3.15 -10.91
C PRO A 52 -13.27 -2.40 -9.57
N PRO A 53 -14.14 -2.78 -8.61
CA PRO A 53 -14.10 -2.18 -7.28
C PRO A 53 -12.75 -2.39 -6.58
N PHE A 54 -12.36 -1.42 -5.78
CA PHE A 54 -11.15 -1.52 -4.97
C PHE A 54 -11.41 -2.28 -3.68
N THR A 55 -10.40 -3.00 -3.23
CA THR A 55 -10.26 -3.45 -1.85
C THR A 55 -9.26 -2.54 -1.16
N ASN A 56 -9.63 -1.99 -0.02
CA ASN A 56 -8.84 -1.00 0.70
C ASN A 56 -8.59 -1.45 2.13
N SER A 57 -7.43 -1.07 2.68
CA SER A 57 -7.07 -1.28 4.08
C SER A 57 -6.18 -0.12 4.52
N LEU A 58 -6.17 0.16 5.81
CA LEU A 58 -5.20 1.07 6.40
C LEU A 58 -4.12 0.27 7.11
N ALA A 59 -2.91 0.81 7.11
CA ALA A 59 -1.79 0.25 7.84
C ALA A 59 -1.22 1.31 8.76
N VAL A 60 -0.86 0.91 9.98
CA VAL A 60 -0.17 1.76 10.95
C VAL A 60 1.13 1.08 11.31
N LEU A 61 2.23 1.81 11.22
CA LEU A 61 3.54 1.28 11.55
C LEU A 61 4.38 2.32 12.28
N LEU A 62 5.43 1.85 12.94
CA LEU A 62 6.46 2.68 13.55
C LEU A 62 7.76 2.49 12.78
N THR A 63 8.44 3.58 12.47
CA THR A 63 9.70 3.52 11.74
C THR A 63 10.60 4.70 12.12
N THR A 64 11.91 4.51 11.95
CA THR A 64 12.88 5.59 12.00
C THR A 64 13.20 6.15 10.62
N ASP A 65 12.62 5.58 9.56
CA ASP A 65 12.83 6.01 8.19
C ASP A 65 12.34 7.45 8.00
N ASP A 66 13.10 8.25 7.25
CA ASP A 66 12.59 9.51 6.74
C ASP A 66 11.59 9.25 5.61
N TYR A 67 10.89 10.30 5.17
CA TYR A 67 9.88 10.17 4.13
C TYR A 67 10.45 9.62 2.83
N GLY A 68 11.64 10.08 2.43
CA GLY A 68 12.27 9.62 1.19
C GLY A 68 12.56 8.13 1.19
N THR A 69 13.14 7.62 2.29
CA THR A 69 13.42 6.20 2.45
C THR A 69 12.14 5.38 2.50
N LEU A 70 11.16 5.83 3.27
CA LEU A 70 9.85 5.18 3.36
C LEU A 70 9.20 5.09 1.98
N ASN A 71 9.10 6.22 1.28
CA ASN A 71 8.46 6.28 -0.04
C ASN A 71 9.15 5.36 -1.04
N GLN A 72 10.48 5.31 -1.03
CA GLN A 72 11.25 4.43 -1.91
C GLN A 72 10.92 2.96 -1.65
N ARG A 73 10.83 2.57 -0.38
CA ARG A 73 10.47 1.19 0.01
C ARG A 73 9.05 0.84 -0.40
N LEU A 74 8.10 1.76 -0.23
CA LEU A 74 6.71 1.53 -0.62
C LEU A 74 6.56 1.39 -2.13
N LYS A 75 7.29 2.20 -2.90
CA LYS A 75 7.31 2.06 -4.35
C LYS A 75 7.94 0.75 -4.79
N GLY A 76 8.93 0.26 -4.06
CA GLY A 76 9.52 -1.05 -4.28
C GLY A 76 8.51 -2.17 -4.10
N VAL A 77 7.66 -2.09 -3.07
CA VAL A 77 6.57 -3.05 -2.85
C VAL A 77 5.59 -3.03 -4.03
N GLU A 78 5.16 -1.84 -4.44
CA GLU A 78 4.24 -1.71 -5.60
C GLU A 78 4.84 -2.33 -6.86
N SER A 79 6.10 -2.05 -7.16
CA SER A 79 6.79 -2.60 -8.32
C SER A 79 6.94 -4.12 -8.23
N GLN A 80 7.27 -4.64 -7.07
CA GLN A 80 7.44 -6.07 -6.84
C GLN A 80 6.14 -6.83 -7.10
N LEU A 81 5.00 -6.21 -6.82
CA LEU A 81 3.68 -6.80 -7.07
C LEU A 81 3.21 -6.63 -8.51
N GLY A 82 3.95 -5.90 -9.33
CA GLY A 82 3.64 -5.72 -10.74
C GLY A 82 2.79 -4.49 -11.07
N SER A 83 2.71 -3.52 -10.15
CA SER A 83 2.00 -2.28 -10.43
C SER A 83 2.74 -1.48 -11.49
N THR A 84 2.02 -1.03 -12.52
CA THR A 84 2.59 -0.26 -13.63
C THR A 84 1.80 1.01 -13.88
N ARG A 85 2.46 2.01 -14.47
CA ARG A 85 1.81 3.26 -14.85
C ARG A 85 0.73 3.02 -15.92
N ALA A 86 1.01 2.14 -16.87
CA ALA A 86 0.06 1.80 -17.93
C ALA A 86 -1.18 1.11 -17.36
N GLY A 87 -1.01 0.17 -16.44
CA GLY A 87 -2.11 -0.50 -15.76
C GLY A 87 -2.99 0.49 -15.00
N ARG A 88 -2.37 1.42 -14.25
CA ARG A 88 -3.10 2.46 -13.51
C ARG A 88 -3.95 3.33 -14.43
N ARG A 89 -3.41 3.74 -15.58
CA ARG A 89 -4.17 4.53 -16.57
C ARG A 89 -5.35 3.77 -17.15
N ALA A 90 -5.22 2.44 -17.29
CA ALA A 90 -6.30 1.58 -17.76
C ALA A 90 -7.32 1.23 -16.67
N GLY A 91 -7.13 1.71 -15.44
CA GLY A 91 -8.01 1.40 -14.31
C GLY A 91 -7.65 0.09 -13.59
N HIS A 92 -6.51 -0.51 -13.89
CA HIS A 92 -6.03 -1.75 -13.28
C HIS A 92 -4.90 -1.44 -12.31
N VAL A 93 -5.25 -1.28 -11.03
CA VAL A 93 -4.30 -0.94 -9.97
C VAL A 93 -4.00 -2.20 -9.16
N VAL A 94 -2.82 -2.79 -9.40
CA VAL A 94 -2.38 -4.01 -8.71
C VAL A 94 -2.07 -3.70 -7.25
N ALA A 95 -1.34 -2.63 -7.00
CA ALA A 95 -1.00 -2.19 -5.64
C ALA A 95 -0.83 -0.68 -5.62
N ASP A 96 -1.47 -0.04 -4.66
CA ASP A 96 -1.37 1.39 -4.41
C ASP A 96 -1.16 1.60 -2.91
N ILE A 97 -0.07 2.27 -2.55
CA ILE A 97 0.28 2.52 -1.15
C ILE A 97 0.56 4.01 -1.00
N ASP A 98 -0.30 4.70 -0.26
CA ASP A 98 -0.20 6.13 -0.04
C ASP A 98 0.09 6.45 1.42
N VAL A 99 1.00 7.38 1.67
CA VAL A 99 1.28 7.89 3.00
C VAL A 99 0.25 8.94 3.34
N LEU A 100 -0.54 8.69 4.39
CA LEU A 100 -1.56 9.63 4.86
C LEU A 100 -1.04 10.54 5.97
N SER A 101 -0.14 10.02 6.79
CA SER A 101 0.40 10.77 7.90
C SER A 101 1.73 10.20 8.39
#